data_75ab1710bf7d600447a0e1af168a28dc
#
_entry.id   75ab1710bf7d600447a0e1af168a28dc
#
_cell.length_a   1.000
_cell.length_b   1.000
_cell.length_c   1.000
_cell.angle_alpha   90.00
_cell.angle_beta   90.00
_cell.angle_gamma   90.00
#
_symmetry.space_group_name_H-M   'P 1'
#
loop_
_entity.id
_entity.type
_entity.pdbx_description
1 polymer ?
#
loop_
_entity_poly.entity_id
_entity_poly.type
_entity_poly.pdbx_seq_one_letter_code
_entity_poly.pdbx_strand_id
1 'polypeptide(L)'
;MTLKEIAKEANVSISTVSRVINNKGKSVASKEVQDRIWDIVRKTNYVPNSAARSLRSGHEQTRHGADGTIECFFGRTLFYSKDQFFSELARAVEVEALGLNYVLRYSYTPLALQDETTKRSLANSDACGLVILGRCDKATTQLLRKHFKNICYVGLNYSQP
;
A
#
# COMPACT_ATOMS: atom_id res chain seq x y z
N MET A 1 -3.97 -18.71 12.70
CA MET A 1 -4.98 -19.50 11.95
C MET A 1 -4.68 -19.49 10.47
N THR A 2 -5.00 -20.54 9.73
CA THR A 2 -4.73 -20.69 8.29
C THR A 2 -6.03 -20.74 7.49
N LEU A 3 -5.97 -20.46 6.18
CA LEU A 3 -7.15 -20.63 5.29
C LEU A 3 -7.76 -22.02 5.36
N LYS A 4 -6.94 -23.04 5.61
CA LYS A 4 -7.38 -24.43 5.74
C LYS A 4 -8.22 -24.66 7.00
N GLU A 5 -7.83 -24.04 8.10
CA GLU A 5 -8.56 -24.10 9.37
C GLU A 5 -9.89 -23.34 9.30
N ILE A 6 -9.89 -22.14 8.67
CA ILE A 6 -11.13 -21.38 8.41
C ILE A 6 -12.08 -22.19 7.52
N ALA A 7 -11.57 -22.82 6.48
CA ALA A 7 -12.36 -23.64 5.57
C ALA A 7 -13.03 -24.83 6.30
N LYS A 8 -12.27 -25.47 7.19
CA LYS A 8 -12.77 -26.58 8.02
C LYS A 8 -13.86 -26.10 8.98
N GLU A 9 -13.65 -24.98 9.68
CA GLU A 9 -14.59 -24.42 10.65
C GLU A 9 -15.86 -23.88 9.97
N ALA A 10 -15.73 -23.25 8.80
CA ALA A 10 -16.86 -22.77 8.00
C ALA A 10 -17.58 -23.88 7.21
N ASN A 11 -17.06 -25.10 7.20
CA ASN A 11 -17.55 -26.23 6.43
C ASN A 11 -17.67 -25.93 4.92
N VAL A 12 -16.60 -25.36 4.35
CA VAL A 12 -16.52 -24.99 2.92
C VAL A 12 -15.13 -25.31 2.36
N SER A 13 -14.97 -25.24 1.04
CA SER A 13 -13.66 -25.45 0.42
C SER A 13 -12.71 -24.28 0.70
N ILE A 14 -11.39 -24.55 0.72
CA ILE A 14 -10.36 -23.50 0.85
C ILE A 14 -10.48 -22.47 -0.28
N SER A 15 -10.86 -22.89 -1.48
CA SER A 15 -11.08 -22.00 -2.62
C SER A 15 -12.27 -21.07 -2.40
N THR A 16 -13.34 -21.52 -1.72
CA THR A 16 -14.47 -20.68 -1.35
C THR A 16 -14.04 -19.61 -0.34
N VAL A 17 -13.33 -19.99 0.73
CA VAL A 17 -12.78 -19.04 1.71
C VAL A 17 -11.87 -18.03 1.03
N SER A 18 -10.95 -18.50 0.19
CA SER A 18 -10.03 -17.62 -0.53
C SER A 18 -10.76 -16.60 -1.42
N ARG A 19 -11.81 -17.02 -2.13
CA ARG A 19 -12.60 -16.12 -2.98
C ARG A 19 -13.40 -15.11 -2.14
N VAL A 20 -14.02 -15.54 -1.06
CA VAL A 20 -14.77 -14.63 -0.16
C VAL A 20 -13.86 -13.56 0.43
N ILE A 21 -12.67 -13.94 0.89
CA ILE A 21 -11.72 -13.00 1.50
C ILE A 21 -11.11 -12.04 0.46
N ASN A 22 -10.86 -12.51 -0.78
CA ASN A 22 -10.16 -11.72 -1.80
C ASN A 22 -11.10 -10.95 -2.75
N ASN A 23 -12.36 -11.37 -2.92
CA ASN A 23 -13.33 -10.74 -3.82
C ASN A 23 -14.37 -9.95 -3.04
N LYS A 24 -14.02 -8.78 -2.57
CA LYS A 24 -14.98 -7.84 -1.97
C LYS A 24 -16.05 -7.48 -3.03
N GLY A 25 -17.29 -7.95 -2.84
CA GLY A 25 -18.46 -7.46 -3.60
C GLY A 25 -18.96 -8.30 -4.76
N LYS A 26 -18.37 -9.46 -5.08
CA LYS A 26 -18.97 -10.42 -6.04
C LYS A 26 -19.58 -11.59 -5.30
N SER A 27 -20.79 -12.01 -5.70
CA SER A 27 -21.50 -13.17 -5.14
C SER A 27 -20.75 -14.47 -5.45
N VAL A 28 -19.79 -14.79 -4.57
CA VAL A 28 -18.91 -15.96 -4.70
C VAL A 28 -19.45 -17.16 -3.92
N ALA A 29 -20.33 -16.89 -2.98
CA ALA A 29 -21.02 -17.87 -2.13
C ALA A 29 -22.32 -17.22 -1.61
N SER A 30 -23.22 -18.03 -1.04
CA SER A 30 -24.43 -17.48 -0.38
C SER A 30 -24.04 -16.49 0.72
N LYS A 31 -24.90 -15.52 1.00
CA LYS A 31 -24.68 -14.53 2.04
C LYS A 31 -24.38 -15.16 3.40
N GLU A 32 -25.10 -16.21 3.75
CA GLU A 32 -24.90 -16.98 4.99
C GLU A 32 -23.48 -17.58 5.10
N VAL A 33 -22.95 -18.10 4.00
CA VAL A 33 -21.59 -18.64 3.95
C VAL A 33 -20.55 -17.53 4.05
N GLN A 34 -20.79 -16.39 3.40
CA GLN A 34 -19.91 -15.23 3.50
C GLN A 34 -19.88 -14.71 4.95
N ASP A 35 -21.03 -14.51 5.57
CA ASP A 35 -21.15 -14.01 6.95
C ASP A 35 -20.43 -14.95 7.94
N ARG A 36 -20.61 -16.27 7.79
CA ARG A 36 -19.91 -17.28 8.60
C ARG A 36 -18.40 -17.20 8.46
N ILE A 37 -17.88 -17.07 7.24
CA ILE A 37 -16.44 -16.93 7.00
C ILE A 37 -15.91 -15.65 7.64
N TRP A 38 -16.63 -14.52 7.49
CA TRP A 38 -16.20 -13.25 8.08
C TRP A 38 -16.26 -13.24 9.60
N ASP A 39 -17.21 -13.98 10.20
CA ASP A 39 -17.28 -14.16 11.66
C ASP A 39 -16.07 -14.90 12.20
N ILE A 40 -15.65 -15.98 11.53
CA ILE A 40 -14.45 -16.73 11.89
C ILE A 40 -13.21 -15.86 11.73
N VAL A 41 -13.08 -15.13 10.62
CA VAL A 41 -11.96 -14.22 10.36
C VAL A 41 -11.85 -13.16 11.47
N ARG A 42 -12.97 -12.55 11.88
CA ARG A 42 -13.02 -11.56 12.97
C ARG A 42 -12.64 -12.17 14.31
N LYS A 43 -13.22 -13.31 14.68
CA LYS A 43 -12.95 -13.99 15.95
C LYS A 43 -11.50 -14.41 16.11
N THR A 44 -10.85 -14.74 14.99
CA THR A 44 -9.49 -15.31 15.00
C THR A 44 -8.42 -14.30 14.67
N ASN A 45 -8.77 -13.03 14.42
CA ASN A 45 -7.85 -12.00 13.92
C ASN A 45 -7.00 -12.49 12.75
N TYR A 46 -7.60 -13.29 11.86
CA TYR A 46 -6.86 -13.84 10.72
C TYR A 46 -6.46 -12.73 9.75
N VAL A 47 -5.17 -12.59 9.53
CA VAL A 47 -4.60 -11.70 8.50
C VAL A 47 -4.17 -12.56 7.31
N PRO A 48 -4.67 -12.29 6.09
CA PRO A 48 -4.24 -13.01 4.90
C PRO A 48 -2.74 -12.92 4.70
N ASN A 49 -2.05 -14.05 4.58
CA ASN A 49 -0.62 -14.07 4.33
C ASN A 49 -0.34 -13.67 2.86
N SER A 50 0.17 -12.45 2.68
CA SER A 50 0.51 -11.88 1.37
C SER A 50 1.67 -12.64 0.70
N ALA A 51 2.63 -13.14 1.46
CA ALA A 51 3.75 -13.93 0.95
C ALA A 51 3.30 -15.27 0.35
N ALA A 52 2.30 -15.94 0.97
CA ALA A 52 1.71 -17.16 0.42
C ALA A 52 0.87 -16.90 -0.85
N ARG A 53 0.39 -15.67 -1.02
CA ARG A 53 -0.37 -15.24 -2.19
C ARG A 53 0.54 -15.00 -3.40
N SER A 54 1.67 -14.36 -3.20
CA SER A 54 2.67 -14.07 -4.26
C SER A 54 3.29 -15.36 -4.83
N LEU A 55 3.53 -16.37 -3.98
CA LEU A 55 4.04 -17.68 -4.41
C LEU A 55 3.06 -18.46 -5.30
N ARG A 56 1.76 -18.22 -5.16
CA ARG A 56 0.71 -18.96 -5.90
C ARG A 56 0.35 -18.34 -7.25
N SER A 57 0.59 -17.05 -7.42
CA SER A 57 0.17 -16.31 -8.62
C SER A 57 1.13 -16.42 -9.80
N GLY A 58 2.33 -17.02 -9.64
CA GLY A 58 3.30 -17.21 -10.73
C GLY A 58 3.65 -15.96 -11.53
N HIS A 59 3.16 -14.81 -11.10
CA HIS A 59 3.45 -13.53 -11.72
C HIS A 59 4.76 -12.99 -11.20
N GLU A 60 5.58 -12.54 -12.13
CA GLU A 60 6.78 -11.74 -11.89
C GLU A 60 6.55 -10.81 -10.70
N GLN A 61 7.47 -10.87 -9.75
CA GLN A 61 7.53 -10.00 -8.59
C GLN A 61 7.58 -8.54 -9.03
N THR A 62 6.41 -7.96 -9.35
CA THR A 62 6.23 -6.57 -8.98
C THR A 62 6.37 -6.59 -7.46
N ARG A 63 7.42 -5.96 -6.96
CA ARG A 63 7.65 -5.74 -5.53
C ARG A 63 6.51 -4.87 -4.97
N HIS A 64 5.33 -5.46 -4.86
CA HIS A 64 4.26 -4.89 -4.07
C HIS A 64 4.63 -5.19 -2.63
N GLY A 65 4.84 -4.16 -1.85
CA GLY A 65 5.11 -4.30 -0.43
C GLY A 65 4.11 -5.29 0.18
N ALA A 66 4.59 -6.18 1.04
CA ALA A 66 3.80 -7.26 1.62
C ALA A 66 2.49 -6.76 2.25
N ASP A 67 2.43 -5.49 2.63
CA ASP A 67 1.33 -4.86 3.34
C ASP A 67 0.61 -3.76 2.52
N GLY A 68 0.91 -3.65 1.21
CA GLY A 68 0.32 -2.59 0.40
C GLY A 68 0.70 -1.19 0.88
N THR A 69 1.96 -0.93 1.15
CA THR A 69 2.45 0.37 1.60
C THR A 69 2.67 1.31 0.42
N ILE A 70 2.25 2.56 0.57
CA ILE A 70 2.55 3.68 -0.31
C ILE A 70 3.41 4.66 0.48
N GLU A 71 4.50 5.14 -0.08
CA GLU A 71 5.30 6.18 0.55
C GLU A 71 4.90 7.56 0.07
N CYS A 72 5.09 8.55 0.93
CA CYS A 72 4.80 9.94 0.63
C CYS A 72 6.06 10.78 0.78
N PHE A 73 6.38 11.52 -0.29
CA PHE A 73 7.45 12.51 -0.31
C PHE A 73 6.86 13.92 -0.30
N PHE A 74 7.32 14.74 0.64
CA PHE A 74 6.97 16.15 0.68
C PHE A 74 8.05 17.02 0.03
N GLY A 75 7.75 17.58 -1.13
CA GLY A 75 8.67 18.40 -1.89
C GLY A 75 8.96 19.78 -1.29
N ARG A 76 8.22 20.19 -0.27
CA ARG A 76 8.45 21.44 0.48
C ARG A 76 8.98 21.16 1.87
N THR A 77 10.17 21.61 2.16
CA THR A 77 11.01 21.15 3.27
C THR A 77 10.73 21.73 4.62
N LEU A 78 10.16 22.89 4.76
CA LEU A 78 10.33 23.59 6.03
C LEU A 78 9.07 23.75 6.86
N PHE A 79 7.87 23.59 6.32
CA PHE A 79 6.65 23.87 7.10
C PHE A 79 5.39 23.17 6.54
N TYR A 80 5.49 21.88 6.22
CA TYR A 80 4.27 21.14 5.81
C TYR A 80 3.16 21.23 6.88
N SER A 81 3.53 21.31 8.15
CA SER A 81 2.58 21.49 9.27
C SER A 81 1.85 22.83 9.27
N LYS A 82 2.33 23.83 8.52
CA LYS A 82 1.70 25.15 8.36
C LYS A 82 1.04 25.35 6.99
N ASP A 83 1.25 24.45 6.05
CA ASP A 83 0.61 24.49 4.73
C ASP A 83 -0.65 23.65 4.76
N GLN A 84 -1.77 24.28 5.05
CA GLN A 84 -3.07 23.64 5.19
C GLN A 84 -3.45 22.84 3.92
N PHE A 85 -3.17 23.37 2.73
CA PHE A 85 -3.49 22.72 1.47
C PHE A 85 -2.80 21.35 1.35
N PHE A 86 -1.48 21.29 1.58
CA PHE A 86 -0.76 20.01 1.47
C PHE A 86 -1.07 19.04 2.62
N SER A 87 -1.44 19.55 3.79
CA SER A 87 -1.89 18.73 4.92
C SER A 87 -3.24 18.08 4.64
N GLU A 88 -4.20 18.83 4.10
CA GLU A 88 -5.50 18.30 3.68
C GLU A 88 -5.36 17.30 2.54
N LEU A 89 -4.49 17.59 1.56
CA LEU A 89 -4.22 16.71 0.44
C LEU A 89 -3.58 15.39 0.91
N ALA A 90 -2.59 15.44 1.80
CA ALA A 90 -1.97 14.25 2.38
C ALA A 90 -3.00 13.39 3.13
N ARG A 91 -3.89 14.03 3.90
CA ARG A 91 -4.99 13.35 4.59
C ARG A 91 -5.98 12.70 3.62
N ALA A 92 -6.32 13.36 2.52
CA ALA A 92 -7.19 12.79 1.50
C ALA A 92 -6.56 11.56 0.86
N VAL A 93 -5.26 11.62 0.52
CA VAL A 93 -4.51 10.47 0.00
C VAL A 93 -4.48 9.32 1.01
N GLU A 94 -4.29 9.61 2.29
CA GLU A 94 -4.29 8.62 3.36
C GLU A 94 -5.65 7.90 3.48
N VAL A 95 -6.75 8.66 3.47
CA VAL A 95 -8.11 8.11 3.55
C VAL A 95 -8.41 7.19 2.37
N GLU A 96 -8.09 7.61 1.15
CA GLU A 96 -8.27 6.79 -0.05
C GLU A 96 -7.36 5.55 -0.05
N ALA A 97 -6.10 5.70 0.35
CA ALA A 97 -5.18 4.59 0.47
C ALA A 97 -5.71 3.53 1.45
N LEU A 98 -6.17 3.94 2.63
CA LEU A 98 -6.79 3.05 3.62
C LEU A 98 -8.06 2.38 3.08
N GLY A 99 -8.88 3.10 2.33
CA GLY A 99 -10.06 2.54 1.66
C GLY A 99 -9.72 1.42 0.67
N LEU A 100 -8.54 1.48 0.07
CA LEU A 100 -8.01 0.50 -0.87
C LEU A 100 -7.10 -0.57 -0.21
N ASN A 101 -7.01 -0.61 1.13
CA ASN A 101 -6.12 -1.45 1.93
C ASN A 101 -4.62 -1.17 1.73
N TYR A 102 -4.28 0.07 1.44
CA TYR A 102 -2.90 0.55 1.48
C TYR A 102 -2.66 1.37 2.73
N VAL A 103 -1.43 1.31 3.25
CA VAL A 103 -0.99 2.18 4.34
C VAL A 103 -0.11 3.27 3.76
N LEU A 104 -0.43 4.53 4.06
CA LEU A 104 0.42 5.64 3.68
C LEU A 104 1.52 5.83 4.73
N ARG A 105 2.79 5.78 4.30
CA ARG A 105 3.95 6.06 5.13
C ARG A 105 4.56 7.39 4.72
N TYR A 106 4.67 8.31 5.66
CA TYR A 106 5.30 9.62 5.43
C TYR A 106 6.81 9.48 5.63
N SER A 107 7.57 9.36 4.55
CA SER A 107 8.92 8.87 4.66
C SER A 107 9.99 9.90 4.34
N TYR A 108 9.77 10.79 3.39
CA TYR A 108 10.86 11.57 2.84
C TYR A 108 10.54 13.05 2.67
N THR A 109 11.55 13.88 2.97
CA THR A 109 11.62 15.29 2.59
C THR A 109 12.93 15.52 1.84
N PRO A 110 13.09 16.63 1.08
CA PRO A 110 14.38 16.94 0.43
C PRO A 110 15.56 17.02 1.41
N LEU A 111 15.32 17.49 2.63
CA LEU A 111 16.35 17.53 3.68
C LEU A 111 16.71 16.11 4.15
N ALA A 112 15.73 15.26 4.36
CA ALA A 112 15.95 13.90 4.79
C ALA A 112 16.75 13.09 3.73
N LEU A 113 16.54 13.35 2.45
CA LEU A 113 17.28 12.69 1.36
C LEU A 113 18.77 13.10 1.27
N GLN A 114 19.23 14.08 2.04
CA GLN A 114 20.65 14.39 2.16
C GLN A 114 21.39 13.41 3.07
N ASP A 115 20.66 12.73 3.94
CA ASP A 115 21.22 11.75 4.87
C ASP A 115 21.37 10.36 4.21
N GLU A 116 22.53 9.73 4.44
CA GLU A 116 22.85 8.41 3.88
C GLU A 116 21.97 7.29 4.45
N THR A 117 21.53 7.43 5.69
CA THR A 117 20.61 6.46 6.32
C THR A 117 19.27 6.48 5.60
N THR A 118 18.77 7.66 5.29
CA THR A 118 17.53 7.86 4.53
C THR A 118 17.66 7.32 3.10
N LYS A 119 18.78 7.53 2.43
CA LYS A 119 19.04 6.94 1.11
C LYS A 119 19.07 5.43 1.14
N ARG A 120 19.65 4.82 2.17
CA ARG A 120 19.63 3.35 2.37
C ARG A 120 18.22 2.84 2.64
N SER A 121 17.44 3.55 3.44
CA SER A 121 16.04 3.20 3.68
C SER A 121 15.23 3.25 2.38
N LEU A 122 15.42 4.29 1.57
CA LEU A 122 14.82 4.42 0.25
C LEU A 122 15.18 3.24 -0.68
N ALA A 123 16.46 2.85 -0.71
CA ALA A 123 16.94 1.76 -1.55
C ALA A 123 16.38 0.39 -1.13
N ASN A 124 16.03 0.22 0.14
CA ASN A 124 15.46 -1.00 0.72
C ASN A 124 13.94 -0.91 0.89
N SER A 125 13.31 0.14 0.38
CA SER A 125 11.84 0.29 0.49
C SER A 125 11.12 -0.84 -0.23
N ASP A 126 10.15 -1.41 0.44
CA ASP A 126 9.21 -2.43 -0.06
C ASP A 126 7.87 -1.83 -0.51
N ALA A 127 7.76 -0.50 -0.53
CA ALA A 127 6.54 0.18 -0.91
C ALA A 127 6.20 -0.05 -2.39
N CYS A 128 4.91 -0.23 -2.67
CA CYS A 128 4.40 -0.48 -4.02
C CYS A 128 4.36 0.80 -4.87
N GLY A 129 4.47 1.97 -4.26
CA GLY A 129 4.45 3.26 -4.96
C GLY A 129 4.82 4.43 -4.09
N LEU A 130 4.95 5.58 -4.72
CA LEU A 130 5.30 6.85 -4.11
C LEU A 130 4.33 7.94 -4.55
N VAL A 131 3.85 8.72 -3.60
CA VAL A 131 3.12 9.97 -3.87
C VAL A 131 4.06 11.15 -3.56
N ILE A 132 4.23 12.04 -4.52
CA ILE A 132 5.01 13.27 -4.37
C ILE A 132 4.07 14.45 -4.23
N LEU A 133 4.08 15.08 -3.07
CA LEU A 133 3.29 16.27 -2.77
C LEU A 133 4.17 17.52 -2.87
N GLY A 134 3.84 18.40 -3.82
CA GLY A 134 4.58 19.63 -4.06
C GLY A 134 5.70 19.51 -5.10
N ARG A 135 6.59 20.50 -5.11
CA ARG A 135 7.68 20.56 -6.09
C ARG A 135 8.86 19.68 -5.70
N CYS A 136 9.40 19.00 -6.68
CA CYS A 136 10.59 18.19 -6.55
C CYS A 136 11.61 18.66 -7.60
N ASP A 137 12.88 18.85 -7.22
CA ASP A 137 13.93 19.15 -8.19
C ASP A 137 14.28 17.94 -9.07
N LYS A 138 14.98 18.20 -10.18
CA LYS A 138 15.31 17.18 -11.16
C LYS A 138 16.17 16.05 -10.59
N ALA A 139 17.13 16.37 -9.72
CA ALA A 139 18.01 15.37 -9.11
C ALA A 139 17.25 14.45 -8.17
N THR A 140 16.42 15.01 -7.30
CA THR A 140 15.54 14.26 -6.39
C THR A 140 14.55 13.41 -7.18
N THR A 141 13.92 13.96 -8.22
CA THR A 141 13.00 13.20 -9.09
C THR A 141 13.69 12.01 -9.74
N GLN A 142 14.91 12.19 -10.25
CA GLN A 142 15.69 11.09 -10.84
C GLN A 142 16.07 10.02 -9.81
N LEU A 143 16.42 10.42 -8.60
CA LEU A 143 16.70 9.50 -7.50
C LEU A 143 15.47 8.67 -7.17
N LEU A 144 14.31 9.30 -6.97
CA LEU A 144 13.07 8.62 -6.62
C LEU A 144 12.61 7.66 -7.72
N ARG A 145 12.75 8.04 -9.00
CA ARG A 145 12.44 7.18 -10.16
C ARG A 145 13.31 5.92 -10.26
N LYS A 146 14.49 5.90 -9.69
CA LYS A 146 15.33 4.69 -9.66
C LYS A 146 14.76 3.63 -8.70
N HIS A 147 14.06 4.06 -7.65
CA HIS A 147 13.57 3.17 -6.59
C HIS A 147 12.10 2.83 -6.71
N PHE A 148 11.28 3.73 -7.25
CA PHE A 148 9.84 3.52 -7.41
C PHE A 148 9.44 3.45 -8.88
N LYS A 149 8.72 2.40 -9.26
CA LYS A 149 8.11 2.27 -10.60
C LYS A 149 6.83 3.09 -10.71
N ASN A 150 6.04 3.11 -9.64
CA ASN A 150 4.75 3.78 -9.59
C ASN A 150 4.91 5.08 -8.81
N ILE A 151 4.84 6.20 -9.49
CA ILE A 151 4.95 7.52 -8.87
C ILE A 151 3.77 8.37 -9.30
N CYS A 152 3.05 8.91 -8.32
CA CYS A 152 2.00 9.90 -8.51
C CYS A 152 2.53 11.27 -8.09
N TYR A 153 2.41 12.25 -8.97
CA TYR A 153 2.79 13.64 -8.68
C TYR A 153 1.54 14.47 -8.42
N VAL A 154 1.52 15.15 -7.28
CA VAL A 154 0.46 16.10 -6.94
C VAL A 154 1.09 17.48 -6.77
N GLY A 155 0.80 18.36 -7.72
CA GLY A 155 1.38 19.69 -7.80
C GLY A 155 2.05 19.96 -9.15
N LEU A 156 2.59 21.16 -9.31
CA LEU A 156 3.28 21.56 -10.54
C LEU A 156 4.70 20.97 -10.56
N ASN A 157 4.80 19.73 -10.95
CA ASN A 157 6.08 19.10 -11.27
C ASN A 157 6.22 19.09 -12.80
N TYR A 158 7.04 19.96 -13.33
CA TYR A 158 7.44 19.90 -14.72
C TYR A 158 8.36 18.70 -14.90
N SER A 159 7.80 17.56 -15.24
CA SER A 159 8.57 16.53 -15.92
C SER A 159 8.42 16.81 -17.41
N GLN A 160 9.37 17.51 -18.01
CA GLN A 160 9.55 17.35 -19.43
C GLN A 160 9.99 15.92 -19.72
N PRO A 161 9.44 15.31 -20.78
CA PRO A 161 9.79 13.95 -21.19
C PRO A 161 11.29 13.77 -21.45
#